data_003d8017a1b6fe4716888cc71c31bd2a
#
_entry.id   003d8017a1b6fe4716888cc71c31bd2a
#
_cell.length_a   1.000
_cell.length_b   1.000
_cell.length_c   1.000
_cell.angle_alpha   90.00
_cell.angle_beta   90.00
_cell.angle_gamma   90.00
#
_symmetry.space_group_name_H-M   'P 1'
#
loop_
_entity.id
_entity.type
_entity.pdbx_description
1 polymer ?
#
loop_
_entity_poly.entity_id
_entity_poly.type
_entity_poly.pdbx_seq_one_letter_code
_entity_poly.pdbx_strand_id
1 'polypeptide(L)'
;MGIGAMIIFVAMIILATIVGAVIIGMSELISQQTERSAAETRPDNSRKIIVNNIWVGDSFDDYLIVFSFHSAGSAVSPTNVHIQLYCTTSAGVFMYFSTPLVDAVSGGTNPSTYGYGGLDVWEITASTASGNTATLDPGKSYFVRLDGDNNRPVTSNCGPSYLESNSIAGNLWFHIDGGLSTHTVFYVKDSTHGTQVL
;
A
#
# COMPACT_ATOMS: atom_id res chain seq x y z
N MET A 1 21.83 55.22 -48.26
CA MET A 1 21.50 53.79 -47.95
C MET A 1 21.63 53.42 -46.47
N GLY A 2 21.55 54.33 -45.50
CA GLY A 2 21.73 54.06 -44.09
C GLY A 2 20.41 53.81 -43.28
N ILE A 3 19.30 54.43 -43.67
CA ILE A 3 18.05 54.43 -42.89
C ILE A 3 17.37 53.06 -42.91
N GLY A 4 17.41 52.38 -44.06
CA GLY A 4 16.80 51.02 -44.14
C GLY A 4 17.51 49.98 -43.29
N ALA A 5 18.85 50.01 -43.19
CA ALA A 5 19.61 49.10 -42.35
C ALA A 5 19.36 49.38 -40.87
N MET A 6 19.14 50.60 -40.46
CA MET A 6 18.82 50.94 -39.07
C MET A 6 17.44 50.44 -38.63
N ILE A 7 16.46 50.51 -39.53
CA ILE A 7 15.12 50.02 -39.28
C ILE A 7 15.11 48.47 -39.10
N ILE A 8 15.85 47.76 -39.97
CA ILE A 8 15.98 46.30 -39.86
C ILE A 8 16.68 45.91 -38.57
N PHE A 9 17.71 46.63 -38.17
CA PHE A 9 18.44 46.36 -36.93
C PHE A 9 17.56 46.54 -35.68
N VAL A 10 16.79 47.61 -35.61
CA VAL A 10 15.86 47.89 -34.53
C VAL A 10 14.75 46.82 -34.50
N ALA A 11 14.22 46.43 -35.66
CA ALA A 11 13.20 45.38 -35.74
C ALA A 11 13.74 44.02 -35.24
N MET A 12 14.99 43.67 -35.58
CA MET A 12 15.61 42.43 -35.05
C MET A 12 15.79 42.45 -33.53
N ILE A 13 16.18 43.59 -32.95
CA ILE A 13 16.33 43.71 -31.50
C ILE A 13 14.98 43.52 -30.80
N ILE A 14 13.92 44.17 -31.32
CA ILE A 14 12.58 44.06 -30.76
C ILE A 14 12.09 42.60 -30.85
N LEU A 15 12.31 41.95 -31.99
CA LEU A 15 11.90 40.56 -32.18
C LEU A 15 12.66 39.61 -31.26
N ALA A 16 13.97 39.81 -31.09
CA ALA A 16 14.79 39.02 -30.17
C ALA A 16 14.37 39.20 -28.72
N THR A 17 14.01 40.40 -28.28
CA THR A 17 13.54 40.64 -26.91
C THR A 17 12.19 40.01 -26.63
N ILE A 18 11.25 40.06 -27.60
CA ILE A 18 9.94 39.41 -27.47
C ILE A 18 10.10 37.90 -27.38
N VAL A 19 10.89 37.29 -28.28
CA VAL A 19 11.14 35.84 -28.26
C VAL A 19 11.83 35.43 -26.97
N GLY A 20 12.82 36.19 -26.51
CA GLY A 20 13.49 35.92 -25.23
C GLY A 20 12.54 35.96 -24.04
N ALA A 21 11.65 36.94 -23.97
CA ALA A 21 10.67 37.05 -22.90
C ALA A 21 9.67 35.87 -22.91
N VAL A 22 9.22 35.43 -24.09
CA VAL A 22 8.32 34.27 -24.22
C VAL A 22 9.00 32.99 -23.78
N ILE A 23 10.27 32.77 -24.16
CA ILE A 23 11.04 31.58 -23.78
C ILE A 23 11.22 31.52 -22.25
N ILE A 24 11.58 32.66 -21.63
CA ILE A 24 11.74 32.72 -20.18
C ILE A 24 10.42 32.45 -19.48
N GLY A 25 9.32 33.05 -19.90
CA GLY A 25 8.01 32.82 -19.34
C GLY A 25 7.52 31.34 -19.47
N MET A 26 7.79 30.70 -20.61
CA MET A 26 7.49 29.28 -20.78
C MET A 26 8.36 28.40 -19.89
N SER A 27 9.64 28.72 -19.73
CA SER A 27 10.56 27.99 -18.85
C SER A 27 10.11 28.04 -17.38
N GLU A 28 9.66 29.21 -16.93
CA GLU A 28 9.13 29.36 -15.57
C GLU A 28 7.84 28.55 -15.36
N LEU A 29 6.94 28.58 -16.34
CA LEU A 29 5.70 27.78 -16.28
C LEU A 29 5.99 26.27 -16.22
N ILE A 30 6.91 25.77 -17.04
CA ILE A 30 7.32 24.37 -17.06
C ILE A 30 7.98 24.01 -15.72
N SER A 31 8.84 24.86 -15.17
CA SER A 31 9.48 24.64 -13.87
C SER A 31 8.44 24.52 -12.75
N GLN A 32 7.50 25.47 -12.67
CA GLN A 32 6.43 25.44 -11.68
C GLN A 32 5.52 24.20 -11.81
N GLN A 33 5.22 23.81 -13.05
CA GLN A 33 4.39 22.61 -13.30
C GLN A 33 5.13 21.33 -12.90
N THR A 34 6.44 21.28 -13.17
CA THR A 34 7.29 20.16 -12.78
C THR A 34 7.41 20.04 -11.26
N GLU A 35 7.61 21.17 -10.56
CA GLU A 35 7.65 21.20 -9.10
C GLU A 35 6.33 20.75 -8.47
N ARG A 36 5.18 21.21 -8.99
CA ARG A 36 3.87 20.77 -8.53
C ARG A 36 3.66 19.27 -8.75
N SER A 37 3.94 18.79 -9.96
CA SER A 37 3.82 17.34 -10.24
C SER A 37 4.75 16.50 -9.37
N ALA A 38 5.97 16.98 -9.11
CA ALA A 38 6.90 16.30 -8.21
C ALA A 38 6.41 16.30 -6.75
N ALA A 39 5.83 17.41 -6.29
CA ALA A 39 5.29 17.52 -4.95
C ALA A 39 4.05 16.63 -4.72
N GLU A 40 3.21 16.49 -5.74
CA GLU A 40 2.03 15.60 -5.68
C GLU A 40 2.41 14.13 -5.77
N THR A 41 3.38 13.78 -6.60
CA THR A 41 3.76 12.37 -6.84
C THR A 41 4.65 11.79 -5.73
N ARG A 42 5.44 12.62 -5.04
CA ARG A 42 6.34 12.16 -3.97
C ARG A 42 5.64 11.46 -2.81
N PRO A 43 4.59 12.01 -2.18
CA PRO A 43 3.93 11.33 -1.07
C PRO A 43 3.29 10.01 -1.50
N ASP A 44 2.72 9.94 -2.69
CA ASP A 44 2.02 8.76 -3.18
C ASP A 44 2.99 7.61 -3.44
N ASN A 45 4.12 7.87 -4.07
CA ASN A 45 5.15 6.86 -4.32
C ASN A 45 5.92 6.43 -3.06
N SER A 46 5.91 7.21 -2.00
CA SER A 46 6.59 6.88 -0.75
C SER A 46 5.73 6.08 0.23
N ARG A 47 4.41 6.08 0.05
CA ARG A 47 3.49 5.31 0.87
C ARG A 47 3.46 3.87 0.37
N LYS A 48 4.24 3.01 1.00
CA LYS A 48 4.35 1.58 0.65
C LYS A 48 4.37 0.73 1.90
N ILE A 49 3.63 -0.36 1.87
CA ILE A 49 3.70 -1.44 2.86
C ILE A 49 4.70 -2.48 2.36
N ILE A 50 5.51 -3.00 3.27
CA ILE A 50 6.43 -4.11 3.03
C ILE A 50 5.99 -5.25 3.93
N VAL A 51 5.61 -6.37 3.33
CA VAL A 51 5.28 -7.58 4.09
C VAL A 51 6.60 -8.23 4.52
N ASN A 52 6.80 -8.32 5.83
CA ASN A 52 8.02 -8.87 6.40
C ASN A 52 7.91 -10.38 6.59
N ASN A 53 6.79 -10.82 7.18
CA ASN A 53 6.56 -12.23 7.48
C ASN A 53 5.07 -12.54 7.46
N ILE A 54 4.76 -13.79 7.13
CA ILE A 54 3.43 -14.38 7.24
C ILE A 54 3.59 -15.68 8.03
N TRP A 55 2.79 -15.86 9.08
CA TRP A 55 2.72 -17.09 9.86
C TRP A 55 1.33 -17.68 9.80
N VAL A 56 1.26 -18.97 10.00
CA VAL A 56 -0.01 -19.68 10.21
C VAL A 56 -0.52 -19.34 11.61
N GLY A 57 -1.67 -18.68 11.69
CA GLY A 57 -2.32 -18.32 12.94
C GLY A 57 -3.08 -19.49 13.56
N ASP A 58 -3.80 -20.23 12.72
CA ASP A 58 -4.28 -21.58 13.02
C ASP A 58 -4.27 -22.44 11.76
N SER A 59 -4.56 -23.73 11.90
CA SER A 59 -4.46 -24.68 10.79
C SER A 59 -5.56 -24.53 9.76
N PHE A 60 -6.67 -23.87 10.09
CA PHE A 60 -7.84 -23.81 9.22
C PHE A 60 -7.79 -22.60 8.27
N ASP A 61 -7.78 -21.40 8.80
CA ASP A 61 -8.05 -20.20 8.01
C ASP A 61 -7.32 -18.91 8.47
N ASP A 62 -6.55 -18.97 9.54
CA ASP A 62 -5.89 -17.80 10.11
C ASP A 62 -4.46 -17.59 9.63
N TYR A 63 -4.16 -16.36 9.28
CA TYR A 63 -2.80 -15.88 9.04
C TYR A 63 -2.46 -14.72 9.97
N LEU A 64 -1.27 -14.76 10.54
CA LEU A 64 -0.67 -13.60 11.19
C LEU A 64 0.31 -12.96 10.22
N ILE A 65 0.00 -11.75 9.80
CA ILE A 65 0.79 -11.00 8.83
C ILE A 65 1.52 -9.90 9.55
N VAL A 66 2.84 -9.89 9.45
CA VAL A 66 3.68 -8.79 9.94
C VAL A 66 4.17 -7.98 8.76
N PHE A 67 3.95 -6.68 8.85
CA PHE A 67 4.35 -5.73 7.84
C PHE A 67 4.97 -4.47 8.43
N SER A 68 5.75 -3.77 7.64
CA SER A 68 6.29 -2.46 7.99
C SER A 68 5.82 -1.40 7.00
N PHE A 69 5.63 -0.19 7.50
CA PHE A 69 5.33 0.95 6.67
C PHE A 69 6.63 1.63 6.25
N HIS A 70 6.77 1.94 4.96
CA HIS A 70 8.03 2.48 4.43
C HIS A 70 8.38 3.81 5.09
N SER A 71 9.65 3.98 5.46
CA SER A 71 10.13 5.09 6.28
C SER A 71 10.08 6.47 5.60
N ALA A 72 9.97 6.52 4.28
CA ALA A 72 9.95 7.78 3.54
C ALA A 72 8.53 8.35 3.32
N GLY A 73 7.48 7.61 3.72
CA GLY A 73 6.09 8.02 3.56
C GLY A 73 5.60 8.98 4.62
N SER A 74 4.41 9.52 4.44
CA SER A 74 3.63 10.18 5.49
C SER A 74 2.75 9.14 6.20
N ALA A 75 2.40 9.38 7.47
CA ALA A 75 1.47 8.54 8.20
C ALA A 75 0.13 8.39 7.46
N VAL A 76 -0.46 7.20 7.52
CA VAL A 76 -1.70 6.85 6.83
C VAL A 76 -2.67 6.27 7.86
N SER A 77 -3.96 6.62 7.74
CA SER A 77 -5.00 5.94 8.53
C SER A 77 -5.16 4.50 8.06
N PRO A 78 -5.27 3.51 8.96
CA PRO A 78 -5.57 2.14 8.59
C PRO A 78 -6.85 2.00 7.76
N THR A 79 -7.81 2.90 7.90
CA THR A 79 -9.05 2.94 7.09
C THR A 79 -8.81 3.15 5.60
N ASN A 80 -7.67 3.76 5.24
CA ASN A 80 -7.26 4.01 3.86
C ASN A 80 -6.37 2.89 3.30
N VAL A 81 -6.26 1.78 4.01
CA VAL A 81 -5.49 0.62 3.57
C VAL A 81 -6.42 -0.58 3.46
N HIS A 82 -6.44 -1.21 2.30
CA HIS A 82 -7.20 -2.42 2.04
C HIS A 82 -6.26 -3.61 1.92
N ILE A 83 -6.58 -4.68 2.62
CA ILE A 83 -5.93 -5.98 2.48
C ILE A 83 -6.80 -6.89 1.63
N GLN A 84 -6.18 -7.62 0.72
CA GLN A 84 -6.85 -8.61 -0.11
C GLN A 84 -6.05 -9.91 -0.09
N LEU A 85 -6.75 -11.01 0.16
CA LEU A 85 -6.22 -12.35 0.02
C LEU A 85 -7.01 -13.07 -1.07
N TYR A 86 -6.32 -13.66 -2.04
CA TYR A 86 -6.98 -14.50 -3.03
C TYR A 86 -6.16 -15.75 -3.36
N CYS A 87 -6.84 -16.77 -3.79
CA CYS A 87 -6.28 -17.99 -4.33
C CYS A 87 -7.18 -18.55 -5.44
N THR A 88 -6.64 -19.42 -6.26
CA THR A 88 -7.44 -20.19 -7.23
C THR A 88 -7.57 -21.59 -6.70
N THR A 89 -8.80 -22.06 -6.50
CA THR A 89 -9.04 -23.41 -5.99
C THR A 89 -8.56 -24.48 -6.97
N SER A 90 -8.42 -25.72 -6.49
CA SER A 90 -8.08 -26.88 -7.32
C SER A 90 -9.08 -27.12 -8.45
N ALA A 91 -10.32 -26.64 -8.31
CA ALA A 91 -11.35 -26.66 -9.35
C ALA A 91 -11.27 -25.48 -10.33
N GLY A 92 -10.27 -24.60 -10.21
CA GLY A 92 -10.11 -23.41 -11.05
C GLY A 92 -11.02 -22.24 -10.68
N VAL A 93 -11.69 -22.29 -9.52
CA VAL A 93 -12.54 -21.21 -9.04
C VAL A 93 -11.67 -20.16 -8.34
N PHE A 94 -11.84 -18.90 -8.72
CA PHE A 94 -11.17 -17.78 -8.07
C PHE A 94 -11.91 -17.41 -6.77
N MET A 95 -11.19 -17.46 -5.67
CA MET A 95 -11.67 -17.08 -4.35
C MET A 95 -10.91 -15.87 -3.87
N TYR A 96 -11.60 -14.87 -3.35
CA TYR A 96 -10.95 -13.68 -2.82
C TYR A 96 -11.65 -13.17 -1.56
N PHE A 97 -10.87 -12.54 -0.71
CA PHE A 97 -11.30 -11.79 0.46
C PHE A 97 -10.69 -10.38 0.38
N SER A 98 -11.48 -9.36 0.68
CA SER A 98 -11.02 -7.97 0.70
C SER A 98 -11.68 -7.23 1.86
N THR A 99 -10.88 -6.54 2.66
CA THR A 99 -11.36 -5.74 3.79
C THR A 99 -10.41 -4.57 4.06
N PRO A 100 -10.91 -3.41 4.54
CA PRO A 100 -10.03 -2.37 5.03
C PRO A 100 -9.32 -2.80 6.32
N LEU A 101 -8.12 -2.27 6.54
CA LEU A 101 -7.53 -2.25 7.86
C LEU A 101 -8.23 -1.14 8.65
N VAL A 102 -8.90 -1.47 9.72
CA VAL A 102 -9.59 -0.49 10.56
C VAL A 102 -8.97 -0.49 11.92
N ASP A 103 -8.83 0.69 12.48
CA ASP A 103 -8.62 0.85 13.91
C ASP A 103 -9.85 0.26 14.62
N ALA A 104 -9.65 -0.69 15.52
CA ALA A 104 -10.76 -1.27 16.28
C ALA A 104 -11.47 -0.16 17.06
N VAL A 105 -12.57 0.28 16.55
CA VAL A 105 -13.46 1.17 17.25
C VAL A 105 -14.05 0.39 18.42
N SER A 106 -13.60 0.74 19.60
CA SER A 106 -14.13 0.31 20.86
C SER A 106 -13.83 -1.12 21.36
N GLY A 107 -12.74 -1.25 22.08
CA GLY A 107 -12.66 -2.15 23.23
C GLY A 107 -12.25 -3.58 22.98
N GLY A 108 -11.77 -3.91 21.80
CA GLY A 108 -11.14 -5.20 21.58
C GLY A 108 -9.76 -5.25 22.23
N THR A 109 -9.62 -5.92 23.34
CA THR A 109 -8.32 -6.15 24.01
C THR A 109 -7.53 -7.29 23.38
N ASN A 110 -8.00 -7.82 22.25
CA ASN A 110 -7.42 -9.01 21.64
C ASN A 110 -7.46 -8.89 20.11
N PRO A 111 -6.34 -9.15 19.40
CA PRO A 111 -6.31 -9.18 17.94
C PRO A 111 -7.22 -10.27 17.30
N SER A 112 -7.90 -11.06 18.12
CA SER A 112 -8.87 -12.07 17.69
C SER A 112 -10.31 -11.57 17.60
N THR A 113 -10.59 -10.30 17.91
CA THR A 113 -11.98 -9.82 17.89
C THR A 113 -12.29 -9.21 16.52
N TYR A 114 -13.13 -9.92 15.76
CA TYR A 114 -13.59 -9.50 14.43
C TYR A 114 -14.80 -8.59 14.53
N GLY A 115 -14.65 -7.40 13.99
CA GLY A 115 -15.81 -6.60 13.63
C GLY A 115 -16.10 -6.73 12.13
N TYR A 116 -17.36 -6.65 11.72
CA TYR A 116 -17.80 -6.57 10.32
C TYR A 116 -17.22 -5.36 9.55
N GLY A 117 -16.38 -4.55 10.18
CA GLY A 117 -15.87 -3.30 9.68
C GLY A 117 -14.38 -3.26 9.27
N GLY A 118 -13.64 -4.33 9.47
CA GLY A 118 -12.22 -4.38 9.12
C GLY A 118 -11.38 -5.22 10.09
N LEU A 119 -10.07 -5.22 9.90
CA LEU A 119 -9.11 -5.99 10.69
C LEU A 119 -8.36 -5.07 11.64
N ASP A 120 -8.24 -5.47 12.90
CA ASP A 120 -7.46 -4.76 13.90
C ASP A 120 -5.97 -4.77 13.55
N VAL A 121 -5.34 -3.61 13.63
CA VAL A 121 -3.90 -3.45 13.38
C VAL A 121 -3.20 -3.04 14.67
N TRP A 122 -2.12 -3.73 14.97
CA TRP A 122 -1.35 -3.55 16.18
C TRP A 122 0.08 -3.16 15.87
N GLU A 123 0.58 -2.14 16.55
CA GLU A 123 1.99 -1.76 16.46
C GLU A 123 2.85 -2.73 17.26
N ILE A 124 3.94 -3.20 16.64
CA ILE A 124 4.94 -4.01 17.31
C ILE A 124 5.93 -3.08 18.01
N THR A 125 5.89 -3.05 19.34
CA THR A 125 6.86 -2.34 20.17
C THR A 125 7.87 -3.31 20.79
N ALA A 126 9.00 -2.81 21.22
CA ALA A 126 10.13 -3.65 21.70
C ALA A 126 9.81 -4.60 22.86
N SER A 127 8.72 -4.39 23.60
CA SER A 127 8.38 -5.21 24.78
C SER A 127 6.97 -5.78 24.77
N THR A 128 6.03 -5.15 24.10
CA THR A 128 4.63 -5.57 24.03
C THR A 128 4.00 -5.07 22.74
N ALA A 129 3.01 -5.80 22.20
CA ALA A 129 2.14 -5.20 21.21
C ALA A 129 1.38 -4.05 21.89
N SER A 130 1.52 -2.87 21.37
CA SER A 130 0.73 -1.71 21.79
C SER A 130 -0.68 -1.89 21.23
N GLY A 131 -1.71 -1.41 21.95
CA GLY A 131 -3.11 -1.51 21.50
C GLY A 131 -3.33 -0.96 20.09
N ASN A 132 -4.55 -1.06 19.62
CA ASN A 132 -4.95 -0.63 18.26
C ASN A 132 -4.33 0.70 17.85
N THR A 133 -3.80 0.72 16.65
CA THR A 133 -3.10 1.88 16.14
C THR A 133 -4.03 2.75 15.30
N ALA A 134 -4.11 4.04 15.63
CA ALA A 134 -4.92 5.02 14.89
C ALA A 134 -4.24 5.45 13.57
N THR A 135 -2.92 5.29 13.48
CA THR A 135 -2.13 5.68 12.31
C THR A 135 -1.01 4.68 12.05
N LEU A 136 -0.76 4.43 10.77
CA LEU A 136 0.42 3.70 10.33
C LEU A 136 1.54 4.70 10.10
N ASP A 137 2.49 4.74 11.03
CA ASP A 137 3.60 5.68 11.00
C ASP A 137 4.78 5.14 10.21
N PRO A 138 5.51 6.00 9.49
CA PRO A 138 6.68 5.60 8.73
C PRO A 138 7.77 4.94 9.61
N GLY A 139 8.32 3.85 9.09
CA GLY A 139 9.43 3.14 9.74
C GLY A 139 9.02 2.23 10.90
N LYS A 140 7.74 2.15 11.23
CA LYS A 140 7.24 1.24 12.25
C LYS A 140 6.77 -0.08 11.66
N SER A 141 6.71 -1.10 12.50
CA SER A 141 6.21 -2.44 12.15
C SER A 141 4.89 -2.72 12.86
N TYR A 142 4.03 -3.40 12.15
CA TYR A 142 2.67 -3.71 12.57
C TYR A 142 2.38 -5.18 12.32
N PHE A 143 1.37 -5.69 13.01
CA PHE A 143 0.79 -6.98 12.65
C PHE A 143 -0.72 -6.89 12.54
N VAL A 144 -1.26 -7.76 11.73
CA VAL A 144 -2.69 -7.98 11.55
C VAL A 144 -2.95 -9.47 11.52
N ARG A 145 -4.03 -9.89 12.14
CA ARG A 145 -4.54 -11.25 12.02
C ARG A 145 -5.62 -11.26 10.95
N LEU A 146 -5.37 -12.00 9.90
CA LEU A 146 -6.34 -12.29 8.86
C LEU A 146 -7.00 -13.63 9.22
N ASP A 147 -8.26 -13.57 9.58
CA ASP A 147 -9.05 -14.73 10.02
C ASP A 147 -10.12 -15.03 8.98
N GLY A 148 -10.24 -16.28 8.70
CA GLY A 148 -11.20 -16.81 7.77
C GLY A 148 -12.48 -17.34 8.38
N ASP A 149 -12.86 -16.90 9.57
CA ASP A 149 -13.96 -17.43 10.35
C ASP A 149 -15.15 -17.97 9.52
N ASN A 150 -15.80 -19.00 10.03
CA ASN A 150 -16.91 -19.77 9.45
C ASN A 150 -18.07 -18.94 8.82
N ASN A 151 -18.17 -17.66 9.14
CA ASN A 151 -19.12 -16.73 8.53
C ASN A 151 -18.60 -16.03 7.27
N ARG A 152 -17.36 -16.32 6.83
CA ARG A 152 -16.74 -15.74 5.63
C ARG A 152 -16.28 -16.86 4.70
N PRO A 153 -17.15 -17.33 3.80
CA PRO A 153 -16.91 -18.53 2.97
C PRO A 153 -15.71 -18.41 2.02
N VAL A 154 -15.11 -17.22 1.92
CA VAL A 154 -14.01 -16.97 0.98
C VAL A 154 -12.67 -17.43 1.51
N THR A 155 -12.46 -17.38 2.82
CA THR A 155 -11.15 -17.62 3.42
C THR A 155 -10.91 -19.10 3.77
N SER A 156 -11.94 -19.88 4.03
CA SER A 156 -11.80 -21.33 4.24
C SER A 156 -11.17 -22.04 3.04
N ASN A 157 -11.36 -21.53 1.83
CA ASN A 157 -10.75 -22.07 0.61
C ASN A 157 -9.38 -21.47 0.28
N CYS A 158 -8.93 -20.44 1.02
CA CYS A 158 -7.58 -19.88 0.93
C CYS A 158 -6.84 -20.01 2.28
N GLY A 159 -7.37 -20.79 3.21
CA GLY A 159 -6.75 -21.07 4.50
C GLY A 159 -5.49 -21.94 4.40
N PRO A 160 -4.66 -21.96 5.45
CA PRO A 160 -3.37 -22.66 5.45
C PRO A 160 -3.50 -24.14 5.06
N SER A 161 -4.42 -24.87 5.66
CA SER A 161 -4.65 -26.29 5.41
C SER A 161 -5.07 -26.58 3.97
N TYR A 162 -5.90 -25.70 3.39
CA TYR A 162 -6.35 -25.85 2.02
C TYR A 162 -5.21 -25.58 1.02
N LEU A 163 -4.42 -24.52 1.23
CA LEU A 163 -3.29 -24.19 0.37
C LEU A 163 -2.21 -25.27 0.43
N GLU A 164 -1.91 -25.81 1.62
CA GLU A 164 -0.99 -26.92 1.80
C GLU A 164 -1.45 -28.17 1.06
N SER A 165 -2.66 -28.64 1.34
CA SER A 165 -3.20 -29.89 0.80
C SER A 165 -3.30 -29.89 -0.73
N ASN A 166 -3.52 -28.75 -1.34
CA ASN A 166 -3.67 -28.59 -2.79
C ASN A 166 -2.43 -28.02 -3.46
N SER A 167 -1.37 -27.69 -2.71
CA SER A 167 -0.15 -27.02 -3.22
C SER A 167 -0.44 -25.75 -4.01
N ILE A 168 -1.37 -24.94 -3.51
CA ILE A 168 -1.83 -23.71 -4.16
C ILE A 168 -1.13 -22.51 -3.54
N ALA A 169 -0.82 -21.51 -4.38
CA ALA A 169 -0.27 -20.24 -3.93
C ALA A 169 -1.35 -19.34 -3.34
N GLY A 170 -1.07 -18.75 -2.18
CA GLY A 170 -1.80 -17.60 -1.66
C GLY A 170 -1.23 -16.31 -2.22
N ASN A 171 -2.10 -15.37 -2.55
CA ASN A 171 -1.75 -14.05 -3.05
C ASN A 171 -2.29 -12.99 -2.11
N LEU A 172 -1.39 -12.23 -1.52
CA LEU A 172 -1.69 -11.18 -0.57
C LEU A 172 -1.41 -9.82 -1.21
N TRP A 173 -2.39 -8.92 -1.17
CA TRP A 173 -2.26 -7.55 -1.60
C TRP A 173 -2.56 -6.58 -0.47
N PHE A 174 -1.78 -5.53 -0.41
CA PHE A 174 -2.10 -4.31 0.32
C PHE A 174 -2.27 -3.17 -0.67
N HIS A 175 -3.39 -2.49 -0.60
CA HIS A 175 -3.68 -1.29 -1.37
C HIS A 175 -3.77 -0.11 -0.42
N ILE A 176 -3.06 0.95 -0.70
CA ILE A 176 -3.09 2.20 0.06
C ILE A 176 -3.77 3.25 -0.80
N ASP A 177 -4.79 3.90 -0.28
CA ASP A 177 -5.42 5.02 -0.96
C ASP A 177 -4.42 6.18 -1.12
N GLY A 178 -4.18 6.59 -2.36
CA GLY A 178 -3.12 7.55 -2.69
C GLY A 178 -1.70 7.05 -2.42
N GLY A 179 -1.46 5.74 -2.54
CA GLY A 179 -0.15 5.12 -2.34
C GLY A 179 0.10 3.94 -3.28
N LEU A 180 1.18 3.22 -3.02
CA LEU A 180 1.56 2.05 -3.81
C LEU A 180 0.92 0.78 -3.26
N SER A 181 0.46 -0.07 -4.17
CA SER A 181 0.02 -1.42 -3.83
C SER A 181 1.23 -2.35 -3.69
N THR A 182 1.16 -3.24 -2.70
CA THR A 182 2.17 -4.29 -2.49
C THR A 182 1.54 -5.64 -2.72
N HIS A 183 2.18 -6.46 -3.53
CA HIS A 183 1.77 -7.84 -3.81
C HIS A 183 2.81 -8.82 -3.30
N THR A 184 2.35 -9.84 -2.60
CA THR A 184 3.18 -10.93 -2.08
C THR A 184 2.53 -12.26 -2.40
N VAL A 185 3.29 -13.16 -3.01
CA VAL A 185 2.87 -14.53 -3.27
C VAL A 185 3.54 -15.44 -2.24
N PHE A 186 2.78 -16.33 -1.62
CA PHE A 186 3.29 -17.24 -0.62
C PHE A 186 2.75 -18.66 -0.81
N TYR A 187 3.48 -19.63 -0.27
CA TYR A 187 3.12 -21.05 -0.32
C TYR A 187 3.12 -21.63 1.09
N VAL A 188 2.04 -22.28 1.47
CA VAL A 188 1.97 -22.99 2.74
C VAL A 188 2.52 -24.40 2.52
N LYS A 189 3.62 -24.72 3.19
CA LYS A 189 4.22 -26.06 3.16
C LYS A 189 3.87 -26.89 4.38
N ASP A 190 3.45 -26.24 5.45
CA ASP A 190 3.04 -26.82 6.71
C ASP A 190 2.02 -25.88 7.34
N SER A 191 0.82 -26.38 7.58
CA SER A 191 -0.30 -25.62 8.16
C SER A 191 -0.31 -25.68 9.69
N THR A 192 0.76 -26.16 10.32
CA THR A 192 0.86 -26.17 11.77
C THR A 192 0.92 -24.74 12.31
N HIS A 193 0.17 -24.47 13.39
CA HIS A 193 0.18 -23.17 14.07
C HIS A 193 1.59 -22.68 14.39
N GLY A 194 1.88 -21.45 14.06
CA GLY A 194 3.18 -20.82 14.26
C GLY A 194 4.21 -21.09 13.16
N THR A 195 3.86 -21.86 12.13
CA THR A 195 4.76 -22.06 10.97
C THR A 195 4.88 -20.78 10.16
N GLN A 196 6.11 -20.40 9.82
CA GLN A 196 6.40 -19.28 8.94
C GLN A 196 6.19 -19.68 7.48
N VAL A 197 5.47 -18.87 6.73
CA VAL A 197 5.08 -19.12 5.34
C VAL A 197 5.84 -18.22 4.36
N LEU A 198 6.33 -17.08 4.85
CA LEU A 198 7.11 -16.09 4.11
C LEU A 198 8.31 -15.68 4.94
#